data_bcb4f24fb6367dde129fbe29497d8b79
#
_entry.id   bcb4f24fb6367dde129fbe29497d8b79
#
_cell.length_a   1.000
_cell.length_b   1.000
_cell.length_c   1.000
_cell.angle_alpha   90.00
_cell.angle_beta   90.00
_cell.angle_gamma   90.00
#
_symmetry.space_group_name_H-M   'P 1'
#
loop_
_entity.id
_entity.type
_entity.pdbx_description
1 polymer ?
#
loop_
_entity_poly.entity_id
_entity_poly.type
_entity_poly.pdbx_seq_one_letter_code
_entity_poly.pdbx_strand_id
1 'polypeptide(L)'
;MSFTVLAHGVGGRSDLPIPEWQAAWGAALALVLSFAALGLLWHHPRLRSMSTGHRVASSVEGTIRFLTGAFRVAVLLVFLVVLAAGLVGVNDVVSNISPVSVYVIFWVGVPLVSVLLGPVWRVISPWETLGRMVSGSSGRRAPGWLTSGWVALVPISVFHWLELAYHDGASPRVIGWLGLTYTVGLMLISARWGWEEARRAEGFGMLFDAFASLSPFRRDGSGRLSVRPPFVGVAELESSPALLAVLLAALGGTAFDGFSRTRFWDDLVAGRAGWEATAVTTVGLVWVVALVGIAYHLAGRSGGRLTGDRDFAVKFGTSLVPVLVGYDMAHYFSLLLLEGQSFIALASDPLGRGWDLFGTVDNAVNWTLISTMAVGWVQLGSVVVGHLVAVVLAHDRAVEEWRPAVALRSQYPMLGVMIAYTVFALALITG
;
A
#
# COMPACT_ATOMS: atom_id res chain seq x y z
N MET A 1 -10.43 -20.38 18.69
CA MET A 1 -9.40 -19.52 18.10
C MET A 1 -10.11 -18.31 17.51
N SER A 2 -9.78 -17.12 17.95
CA SER A 2 -10.53 -15.90 17.60
C SER A 2 -10.37 -15.57 16.13
N PHE A 3 -11.48 -15.35 15.40
CA PHE A 3 -11.57 -15.03 13.96
C PHE A 3 -10.89 -13.71 13.56
N THR A 4 -10.34 -12.97 14.50
CA THR A 4 -9.59 -11.73 14.30
C THR A 4 -8.24 -11.92 13.57
N VAL A 5 -7.72 -13.16 13.49
CA VAL A 5 -6.37 -13.45 12.97
C VAL A 5 -6.28 -13.31 11.44
N LEU A 6 -7.36 -13.55 10.69
CA LEU A 6 -7.34 -13.47 9.22
C LEU A 6 -7.43 -12.05 8.64
N ALA A 7 -7.98 -11.10 9.40
CA ALA A 7 -8.08 -9.71 8.98
C ALA A 7 -6.87 -8.86 9.40
N HIS A 8 -6.12 -9.31 10.41
CA HIS A 8 -5.04 -8.52 11.01
C HIS A 8 -3.73 -9.29 10.90
N GLY A 9 -2.84 -8.90 10.03
CA GLY A 9 -1.49 -9.47 9.86
C GLY A 9 -0.80 -9.74 11.21
N VAL A 10 0.18 -10.59 11.23
CA VAL A 10 1.08 -10.97 12.36
C VAL A 10 0.39 -11.28 13.69
N GLY A 11 0.23 -12.55 14.01
CA GLY A 11 -0.05 -13.00 15.38
C GLY A 11 1.06 -12.52 16.33
N GLY A 12 0.66 -11.94 17.47
CA GLY A 12 1.50 -11.23 18.43
C GLY A 12 2.70 -12.02 18.98
N ARG A 13 3.73 -12.16 18.18
CA ARG A 13 5.06 -12.58 18.58
C ARG A 13 6.04 -11.50 18.19
N SER A 14 6.58 -10.80 19.19
CA SER A 14 7.74 -9.95 19.04
C SER A 14 8.99 -10.84 18.89
N ASP A 15 9.30 -11.21 17.67
CA ASP A 15 10.46 -12.05 17.36
C ASP A 15 11.61 -11.22 16.77
N LEU A 16 11.76 -9.96 17.20
CA LEU A 16 12.93 -9.19 16.80
C LEU A 16 14.22 -9.91 17.26
N PRO A 17 15.20 -10.06 16.36
CA PRO A 17 16.46 -10.75 16.67
C PRO A 17 17.36 -9.99 17.66
N ILE A 18 16.98 -8.76 18.00
CA ILE A 18 17.66 -7.85 18.93
C ILE A 18 16.64 -7.17 19.84
N PRO A 19 17.04 -6.71 21.05
CA PRO A 19 16.15 -5.95 21.94
C PRO A 19 15.54 -4.73 21.26
N GLU A 20 14.27 -4.46 21.51
CA GLU A 20 13.48 -3.38 20.91
C GLU A 20 14.15 -2.01 20.96
N TRP A 21 14.71 -1.66 22.13
CA TRP A 21 15.39 -0.38 22.33
C TRP A 21 16.64 -0.28 21.44
N GLN A 22 17.37 -1.39 21.19
CA GLN A 22 18.52 -1.40 20.28
C GLN A 22 18.07 -1.21 18.82
N ALA A 23 16.98 -1.86 18.41
CA ALA A 23 16.40 -1.68 17.09
C ALA A 23 15.98 -0.22 16.87
N ALA A 24 15.25 0.38 17.83
CA ALA A 24 14.78 1.74 17.77
C ALA A 24 15.93 2.77 17.72
N TRP A 25 16.90 2.65 18.62
CA TRP A 25 18.08 3.53 18.64
C TRP A 25 18.97 3.34 17.40
N GLY A 26 19.16 2.10 16.97
CA GLY A 26 19.93 1.77 15.77
C GLY A 26 19.31 2.38 14.51
N ALA A 27 17.99 2.26 14.35
CA ALA A 27 17.26 2.87 13.25
C ALA A 27 17.33 4.41 13.29
N ALA A 28 17.08 5.02 14.46
CA ALA A 28 17.18 6.47 14.63
C ALA A 28 18.58 6.99 14.29
N LEU A 29 19.63 6.32 14.78
CA LEU A 29 21.02 6.67 14.49
C LEU A 29 21.34 6.52 13.00
N ALA A 30 20.88 5.45 12.35
CA ALA A 30 21.08 5.23 10.92
C ALA A 30 20.46 6.37 10.09
N LEU A 31 19.26 6.84 10.46
CA LEU A 31 18.61 7.97 9.80
C LEU A 31 19.41 9.27 9.97
N VAL A 32 19.84 9.59 11.19
CA VAL A 32 20.62 10.80 11.48
C VAL A 32 21.96 10.79 10.73
N LEU A 33 22.69 9.66 10.78
CA LEU A 33 23.96 9.53 10.07
C LEU A 33 23.80 9.60 8.55
N SER A 34 22.77 8.96 8.00
CA SER A 34 22.49 9.01 6.56
C SER A 34 22.13 10.43 6.12
N PHE A 35 21.31 11.13 6.90
CA PHE A 35 20.97 12.53 6.62
C PHE A 35 22.19 13.44 6.71
N ALA A 36 23.05 13.26 7.69
CA ALA A 36 24.32 14.01 7.81
C ALA A 36 25.25 13.72 6.62
N ALA A 37 25.38 12.45 6.22
CA ALA A 37 26.18 12.06 5.06
C ALA A 37 25.65 12.69 3.75
N LEU A 38 24.33 12.69 3.55
CA LEU A 38 23.70 13.35 2.40
C LEU A 38 23.98 14.85 2.39
N GLY A 39 23.84 15.53 3.52
CA GLY A 39 24.13 16.95 3.65
C GLY A 39 25.57 17.32 3.33
N LEU A 40 26.53 16.39 3.55
CA LEU A 40 27.96 16.58 3.26
C LEU A 40 28.37 16.17 1.85
N LEU A 41 27.70 15.17 1.24
CA LEU A 41 28.18 14.50 0.02
C LEU A 41 27.24 14.68 -1.19
N TRP A 42 25.99 15.09 -0.97
CA TRP A 42 24.96 15.14 -2.01
C TRP A 42 24.45 16.58 -2.23
N HIS A 43 25.15 17.34 -3.05
CA HIS A 43 24.85 18.76 -3.26
C HIS A 43 24.04 19.06 -4.54
N HIS A 44 23.85 18.05 -5.40
CA HIS A 44 23.15 18.19 -6.69
C HIS A 44 22.15 17.04 -6.86
N PRO A 45 20.98 17.28 -7.50
CA PRO A 45 20.00 16.24 -7.76
C PRO A 45 20.57 15.20 -8.74
N ARG A 46 20.34 13.91 -8.50
CA ARG A 46 20.87 12.80 -9.29
C ARG A 46 19.80 11.80 -9.70
N LEU A 47 18.76 11.61 -8.89
CA LEU A 47 17.84 10.50 -9.06
C LEU A 47 17.01 10.61 -10.34
N ARG A 48 16.57 11.82 -10.69
CA ARG A 48 15.77 12.06 -11.88
C ARG A 48 16.54 11.75 -13.18
N SER A 49 17.83 12.00 -13.25
CA SER A 49 18.67 11.63 -14.39
C SER A 49 18.87 10.12 -14.52
N MET A 50 18.87 9.40 -13.40
CA MET A 50 19.02 7.94 -13.36
C MET A 50 17.71 7.20 -13.68
N SER A 51 16.56 7.88 -13.65
CA SER A 51 15.24 7.26 -13.81
C SER A 51 14.90 6.92 -15.26
N THR A 52 15.60 7.46 -16.26
CA THR A 52 15.35 7.20 -17.69
C THR A 52 15.55 5.73 -18.08
N GLY A 53 16.50 5.03 -17.45
CA GLY A 53 16.75 3.60 -17.62
C GLY A 53 17.23 3.17 -19.01
N HIS A 54 17.46 1.87 -19.16
CA HIS A 54 17.88 1.22 -20.42
C HIS A 54 16.72 0.39 -21.00
N ARG A 55 16.48 0.50 -22.29
CA ARG A 55 15.41 -0.26 -22.98
C ARG A 55 15.73 -1.75 -23.05
N VAL A 56 14.70 -2.57 -22.84
CA VAL A 56 14.77 -4.03 -23.04
C VAL A 56 14.62 -4.35 -24.53
N ALA A 57 15.22 -5.44 -24.97
CA ALA A 57 15.17 -5.87 -26.37
C ALA A 57 13.73 -6.11 -26.85
N SER A 58 13.42 -5.70 -28.07
CA SER A 58 12.08 -5.78 -28.67
C SER A 58 11.55 -7.21 -28.82
N SER A 59 12.44 -8.20 -28.94
CA SER A 59 12.08 -9.62 -29.00
C SER A 59 11.36 -10.13 -27.74
N VAL A 60 11.70 -9.57 -26.57
CA VAL A 60 11.10 -9.93 -25.29
C VAL A 60 9.71 -9.27 -25.13
N GLU A 61 9.52 -8.10 -25.73
CA GLU A 61 8.25 -7.34 -25.59
C GLU A 61 7.02 -8.04 -26.18
N GLY A 62 7.20 -8.76 -27.30
CA GLY A 62 6.11 -9.53 -27.94
C GLY A 62 5.59 -10.64 -27.03
N THR A 63 6.50 -11.41 -26.44
CA THR A 63 6.17 -12.47 -25.48
C THR A 63 5.50 -11.92 -24.24
N ILE A 64 6.05 -10.83 -23.66
CA ILE A 64 5.46 -10.18 -22.49
C ILE A 64 4.04 -9.70 -22.82
N ARG A 65 3.79 -9.13 -23.98
CA ARG A 65 2.46 -8.63 -24.38
C ARG A 65 1.43 -9.78 -24.49
N PHE A 66 1.81 -10.89 -25.08
CA PHE A 66 0.96 -12.08 -25.15
C PHE A 66 0.64 -12.63 -23.77
N LEU A 67 1.66 -12.85 -22.94
CA LEU A 67 1.50 -13.34 -21.57
C LEU A 67 0.65 -12.39 -20.71
N THR A 68 0.85 -11.08 -20.85
CA THR A 68 0.05 -10.10 -20.10
C THR A 68 -1.42 -10.10 -20.53
N GLY A 69 -1.70 -10.37 -21.82
CA GLY A 69 -3.09 -10.53 -22.31
C GLY A 69 -3.78 -11.73 -21.69
N ALA A 70 -3.14 -12.90 -21.72
CA ALA A 70 -3.66 -14.12 -21.10
C ALA A 70 -3.83 -13.97 -19.59
N PHE A 71 -2.85 -13.36 -18.92
CA PHE A 71 -2.89 -13.14 -17.48
C PHE A 71 -4.00 -12.16 -17.06
N ARG A 72 -4.27 -11.13 -17.87
CA ARG A 72 -5.40 -10.19 -17.65
C ARG A 72 -6.74 -10.92 -17.65
N VAL A 73 -6.95 -11.85 -18.59
CA VAL A 73 -8.18 -12.64 -18.64
C VAL A 73 -8.28 -13.56 -17.41
N ALA A 74 -7.19 -14.23 -17.04
CA ALA A 74 -7.15 -15.08 -15.87
C ALA A 74 -7.50 -14.30 -14.57
N VAL A 75 -6.90 -13.12 -14.38
CA VAL A 75 -7.19 -12.27 -13.21
C VAL A 75 -8.64 -11.77 -13.23
N LEU A 76 -9.20 -11.44 -14.39
CA LEU A 76 -10.62 -11.07 -14.50
C LEU A 76 -11.52 -12.24 -14.07
N LEU A 77 -11.23 -13.46 -14.51
CA LEU A 77 -11.99 -14.66 -14.11
C LEU A 77 -11.89 -14.91 -12.60
N VAL A 78 -10.67 -14.84 -12.04
CA VAL A 78 -10.47 -14.95 -10.58
C VAL A 78 -11.27 -13.87 -9.84
N PHE A 79 -11.23 -12.62 -10.29
CA PHE A 79 -12.01 -11.54 -9.70
C PHE A 79 -13.51 -11.82 -9.70
N LEU A 80 -14.06 -12.34 -10.82
CA LEU A 80 -15.48 -12.69 -10.92
C LEU A 80 -15.85 -13.85 -9.98
N VAL A 81 -14.96 -14.85 -9.85
CA VAL A 81 -15.15 -15.96 -8.89
C VAL A 81 -15.13 -15.46 -7.45
N VAL A 82 -14.16 -14.59 -7.09
CA VAL A 82 -14.06 -13.99 -5.74
C VAL A 82 -15.29 -13.16 -5.42
N LEU A 83 -15.76 -12.35 -6.38
CA LEU A 83 -16.97 -11.56 -6.22
C LEU A 83 -18.21 -12.45 -6.05
N ALA A 84 -18.35 -13.49 -6.88
CA ALA A 84 -19.44 -14.46 -6.76
C ALA A 84 -19.40 -15.22 -5.43
N ALA A 85 -18.20 -15.64 -4.98
CA ALA A 85 -18.00 -16.30 -3.71
C ALA A 85 -18.44 -15.41 -2.52
N GLY A 86 -18.09 -14.13 -2.54
CA GLY A 86 -18.56 -13.17 -1.55
C GLY A 86 -20.09 -13.01 -1.56
N LEU A 87 -20.71 -12.93 -2.74
CA LEU A 87 -22.15 -12.66 -2.86
C LEU A 87 -23.05 -13.88 -2.61
N VAL A 88 -22.65 -15.07 -3.04
CA VAL A 88 -23.53 -16.27 -3.04
C VAL A 88 -22.87 -17.51 -2.44
N GLY A 89 -21.60 -17.46 -2.04
CA GLY A 89 -20.91 -18.53 -1.32
C GLY A 89 -21.33 -18.63 0.14
N VAL A 90 -20.73 -19.57 0.86
CA VAL A 90 -20.91 -19.71 2.31
C VAL A 90 -20.37 -18.47 3.01
N ASN A 91 -21.13 -17.93 3.97
CA ASN A 91 -20.69 -16.74 4.73
C ASN A 91 -19.82 -17.14 5.92
N ASP A 92 -18.73 -17.84 5.64
CA ASP A 92 -17.74 -18.26 6.62
C ASP A 92 -16.33 -17.93 6.13
N VAL A 93 -15.56 -17.30 6.98
CA VAL A 93 -14.25 -16.69 6.63
C VAL A 93 -13.22 -17.73 6.21
N VAL A 94 -13.26 -18.92 6.83
CA VAL A 94 -12.25 -19.97 6.57
C VAL A 94 -12.62 -20.88 5.41
N SER A 95 -13.89 -20.89 4.99
CA SER A 95 -14.40 -21.75 3.91
C SER A 95 -14.66 -20.98 2.61
N ASN A 96 -14.45 -19.66 2.57
CA ASN A 96 -14.72 -18.81 1.42
C ASN A 96 -13.46 -18.12 0.93
N ILE A 97 -13.24 -18.12 -0.38
CA ILE A 97 -12.02 -17.55 -0.97
C ILE A 97 -11.94 -16.01 -0.89
N SER A 98 -13.07 -15.30 -0.68
CA SER A 98 -13.11 -13.84 -0.77
C SER A 98 -12.21 -13.13 0.26
N PRO A 99 -12.18 -13.49 1.56
CA PRO A 99 -11.35 -12.80 2.55
C PRO A 99 -9.86 -12.89 2.24
N VAL A 100 -9.34 -14.08 1.98
CA VAL A 100 -7.91 -14.26 1.66
C VAL A 100 -7.55 -13.58 0.34
N SER A 101 -8.44 -13.62 -0.65
CA SER A 101 -8.22 -12.95 -1.93
C SER A 101 -8.11 -11.44 -1.78
N VAL A 102 -8.96 -10.82 -0.97
CA VAL A 102 -9.03 -9.37 -0.82
C VAL A 102 -7.96 -8.87 0.15
N TYR A 103 -7.85 -9.44 1.35
CA TYR A 103 -6.94 -8.92 2.36
C TYR A 103 -5.49 -9.37 2.19
N VAL A 104 -5.26 -10.56 1.62
CA VAL A 104 -3.90 -11.09 1.50
C VAL A 104 -3.38 -10.94 0.06
N ILE A 105 -4.08 -11.50 -0.92
CA ILE A 105 -3.56 -11.52 -2.30
C ILE A 105 -3.65 -10.13 -2.96
N PHE A 106 -4.81 -9.48 -2.87
CA PHE A 106 -5.01 -8.17 -3.50
C PHE A 106 -4.31 -7.06 -2.71
N TRP A 107 -4.61 -6.93 -1.40
CA TRP A 107 -4.13 -5.80 -0.60
C TRP A 107 -2.64 -5.84 -0.33
N VAL A 108 -2.06 -7.02 -0.08
CA VAL A 108 -0.63 -7.19 0.21
C VAL A 108 0.15 -7.70 -1.00
N GLY A 109 -0.34 -8.75 -1.66
CA GLY A 109 0.40 -9.42 -2.73
C GLY A 109 0.60 -8.54 -3.95
N VAL A 110 -0.45 -7.87 -4.46
CA VAL A 110 -0.36 -7.02 -5.66
C VAL A 110 0.59 -5.82 -5.47
N PRO A 111 0.54 -5.05 -4.35
CA PRO A 111 1.50 -3.99 -4.08
C PRO A 111 2.96 -4.48 -4.06
N LEU A 112 3.25 -5.56 -3.35
CA LEU A 112 4.61 -6.10 -3.25
C LEU A 112 5.14 -6.58 -4.61
N VAL A 113 4.31 -7.26 -5.40
CA VAL A 113 4.66 -7.63 -6.78
C VAL A 113 4.88 -6.38 -7.64
N SER A 114 4.12 -5.29 -7.40
CA SER A 114 4.29 -4.02 -8.12
C SER A 114 5.62 -3.33 -7.79
N VAL A 115 6.08 -3.41 -6.55
CA VAL A 115 7.44 -2.93 -6.17
C VAL A 115 8.53 -3.69 -6.91
N LEU A 116 8.34 -4.99 -7.13
CA LEU A 116 9.34 -5.83 -7.81
C LEU A 116 9.29 -5.72 -9.34
N LEU A 117 8.09 -5.79 -9.93
CA LEU A 117 7.88 -5.97 -11.37
C LEU A 117 7.33 -4.73 -12.10
N GLY A 118 7.14 -3.61 -11.39
CA GLY A 118 6.58 -2.39 -11.97
C GLY A 118 5.05 -2.32 -11.92
N PRO A 119 4.41 -1.53 -12.78
CA PRO A 119 2.98 -1.22 -12.67
C PRO A 119 2.10 -2.41 -13.08
N VAL A 120 2.22 -3.52 -12.32
CA VAL A 120 1.51 -4.78 -12.58
C VAL A 120 0.00 -4.54 -12.52
N TRP A 121 -0.49 -3.76 -11.55
CA TRP A 121 -1.91 -3.49 -11.42
C TRP A 121 -2.52 -2.86 -12.67
N ARG A 122 -1.84 -1.93 -13.32
CA ARG A 122 -2.29 -1.35 -14.61
C ARG A 122 -2.48 -2.41 -15.70
N VAL A 123 -1.74 -3.50 -15.61
CA VAL A 123 -1.79 -4.56 -16.62
C VAL A 123 -2.90 -5.56 -16.32
N ILE A 124 -3.12 -5.90 -15.05
CA ILE A 124 -4.00 -6.99 -14.64
C ILE A 124 -5.34 -6.52 -14.07
N SER A 125 -5.54 -5.22 -13.81
CA SER A 125 -6.74 -4.70 -13.16
C SER A 125 -8.03 -5.15 -13.86
N PRO A 126 -8.91 -5.86 -13.15
CA PRO A 126 -10.22 -6.23 -13.68
C PRO A 126 -11.08 -5.00 -13.94
N TRP A 127 -10.95 -3.97 -13.10
CA TRP A 127 -11.69 -2.71 -13.26
C TRP A 127 -11.24 -1.93 -14.50
N GLU A 128 -9.94 -1.92 -14.83
CA GLU A 128 -9.47 -1.34 -16.10
C GLU A 128 -10.04 -2.11 -17.30
N THR A 129 -10.04 -3.43 -17.22
CA THR A 129 -10.55 -4.28 -18.29
C THR A 129 -12.05 -4.03 -18.52
N LEU A 130 -12.87 -4.11 -17.48
CA LEU A 130 -14.30 -3.84 -17.54
C LEU A 130 -14.60 -2.37 -17.90
N GLY A 131 -13.88 -1.43 -17.29
CA GLY A 131 -14.05 -0.01 -17.53
C GLY A 131 -13.82 0.39 -18.98
N ARG A 132 -12.78 -0.16 -19.63
CA ARG A 132 -12.53 0.05 -21.05
C ARG A 132 -13.61 -0.57 -21.94
N MET A 133 -14.19 -1.70 -21.54
CA MET A 133 -15.28 -2.36 -22.29
C MET A 133 -16.58 -1.53 -22.26
N VAL A 134 -16.90 -0.90 -21.13
CA VAL A 134 -18.11 -0.08 -20.99
C VAL A 134 -17.90 1.37 -21.39
N SER A 135 -16.66 1.81 -21.61
CA SER A 135 -16.34 3.17 -22.03
C SER A 135 -16.86 3.45 -23.44
N GLY A 136 -17.85 4.31 -23.55
CA GLY A 136 -18.25 4.86 -24.84
C GLY A 136 -17.34 6.00 -25.31
N SER A 137 -17.46 6.41 -26.55
CA SER A 137 -16.78 7.57 -27.15
C SER A 137 -17.36 8.90 -26.65
N SER A 138 -17.52 9.05 -25.33
CA SER A 138 -18.42 10.09 -24.79
C SER A 138 -17.92 11.52 -24.94
N GLY A 139 -16.64 11.78 -25.22
CA GLY A 139 -16.09 13.14 -25.42
C GLY A 139 -16.50 14.17 -24.34
N ARG A 140 -17.19 13.74 -23.29
CA ARG A 140 -17.74 14.58 -22.24
C ARG A 140 -16.66 14.99 -21.26
N ARG A 141 -16.56 16.28 -20.99
CA ARG A 141 -15.61 16.79 -19.99
C ARG A 141 -15.98 16.27 -18.60
N ALA A 142 -15.00 15.67 -17.93
CA ALA A 142 -15.17 15.22 -16.56
C ALA A 142 -15.28 16.41 -15.58
N PRO A 143 -16.10 16.30 -14.53
CA PRO A 143 -16.26 17.35 -13.53
C PRO A 143 -15.01 17.50 -12.64
N GLY A 144 -14.84 18.69 -12.05
CA GLY A 144 -13.67 19.00 -11.22
C GLY A 144 -13.46 18.06 -10.03
N TRP A 145 -14.54 17.56 -9.42
CA TRP A 145 -14.44 16.60 -8.32
C TRP A 145 -13.77 15.28 -8.75
N LEU A 146 -13.94 14.85 -10.00
CA LEU A 146 -13.31 13.64 -10.53
C LEU A 146 -11.87 13.93 -10.97
N THR A 147 -11.64 15.04 -11.70
CA THR A 147 -10.32 15.39 -12.22
C THR A 147 -9.30 15.77 -11.14
N SER A 148 -9.77 16.19 -9.96
CA SER A 148 -8.91 16.52 -8.82
C SER A 148 -8.22 15.29 -8.17
N GLY A 149 -8.73 14.07 -8.41
CA GLY A 149 -8.22 12.84 -7.83
C GLY A 149 -8.61 12.59 -6.36
N TRP A 150 -9.30 13.54 -5.69
CA TRP A 150 -9.69 13.37 -4.28
C TRP A 150 -10.64 12.19 -4.05
N VAL A 151 -11.41 11.80 -5.06
CA VAL A 151 -12.30 10.64 -4.98
C VAL A 151 -11.54 9.34 -4.70
N ALA A 152 -10.27 9.25 -5.10
CA ALA A 152 -9.41 8.10 -4.83
C ALA A 152 -9.18 7.83 -3.33
N LEU A 153 -9.33 8.85 -2.47
CA LEU A 153 -9.22 8.69 -1.03
C LEU A 153 -10.38 7.85 -0.46
N VAL A 154 -11.56 7.90 -1.07
CA VAL A 154 -12.76 7.21 -0.56
C VAL A 154 -12.57 5.69 -0.49
N PRO A 155 -12.21 4.97 -1.59
CA PRO A 155 -12.05 3.52 -1.52
C PRO A 155 -10.93 3.10 -0.55
N ILE A 156 -9.85 3.85 -0.43
CA ILE A 156 -8.77 3.57 0.53
C ILE A 156 -9.27 3.73 1.97
N SER A 157 -10.01 4.80 2.27
CA SER A 157 -10.57 5.03 3.60
C SER A 157 -11.62 3.99 3.98
N VAL A 158 -12.51 3.62 3.03
CA VAL A 158 -13.53 2.59 3.25
C VAL A 158 -12.88 1.23 3.44
N PHE A 159 -11.82 0.92 2.70
CA PHE A 159 -11.09 -0.34 2.85
C PHE A 159 -10.44 -0.46 4.24
N HIS A 160 -9.69 0.55 4.69
CA HIS A 160 -9.12 0.54 6.04
C HIS A 160 -10.20 0.49 7.13
N TRP A 161 -11.32 1.19 6.94
CA TRP A 161 -12.43 1.11 7.88
C TRP A 161 -13.05 -0.29 7.94
N LEU A 162 -13.24 -0.93 6.77
CA LEU A 162 -13.74 -2.30 6.69
C LEU A 162 -12.81 -3.28 7.40
N GLU A 163 -11.52 -3.20 7.09
CA GLU A 163 -10.49 -4.11 7.60
C GLU A 163 -10.25 -3.93 9.11
N LEU A 164 -10.14 -2.67 9.56
CA LEU A 164 -9.58 -2.34 10.87
C LEU A 164 -10.63 -1.94 11.92
N ALA A 165 -11.81 -1.49 11.50
CA ALA A 165 -12.80 -0.92 12.43
C ALA A 165 -14.13 -1.67 12.43
N TYR A 166 -14.57 -2.20 11.31
CA TYR A 166 -15.89 -2.81 11.23
C TYR A 166 -15.86 -4.23 11.83
N HIS A 167 -16.76 -4.51 12.80
CA HIS A 167 -16.78 -5.76 13.54
C HIS A 167 -17.02 -7.02 12.69
N ASP A 168 -17.62 -6.89 11.50
CA ASP A 168 -17.88 -7.99 10.56
C ASP A 168 -17.09 -7.80 9.24
N GLY A 169 -15.94 -7.13 9.31
CA GLY A 169 -15.13 -6.75 8.16
C GLY A 169 -14.60 -7.94 7.36
N ALA A 170 -14.37 -9.09 8.00
CA ALA A 170 -13.92 -10.31 7.34
C ALA A 170 -15.06 -11.11 6.69
N SER A 171 -16.33 -10.72 6.87
CA SER A 171 -17.48 -11.42 6.31
C SER A 171 -17.44 -11.45 4.78
N PRO A 172 -17.44 -12.64 4.14
CA PRO A 172 -17.50 -12.77 2.70
C PRO A 172 -18.63 -11.95 2.06
N ARG A 173 -19.79 -11.92 2.72
CA ARG A 173 -20.98 -11.20 2.25
C ARG A 173 -20.75 -9.69 2.21
N VAL A 174 -20.12 -9.13 3.24
CA VAL A 174 -19.80 -7.69 3.31
C VAL A 174 -18.76 -7.34 2.25
N ILE A 175 -17.71 -8.14 2.13
CA ILE A 175 -16.66 -7.98 1.10
C ILE A 175 -17.27 -8.04 -0.30
N GLY A 176 -18.15 -9.01 -0.56
CA GLY A 176 -18.83 -9.16 -1.86
C GLY A 176 -19.68 -7.94 -2.23
N TRP A 177 -20.51 -7.43 -1.30
CA TRP A 177 -21.35 -6.25 -1.56
C TRP A 177 -20.53 -4.97 -1.73
N LEU A 178 -19.48 -4.75 -0.95
CA LEU A 178 -18.61 -3.59 -1.10
C LEU A 178 -17.82 -3.67 -2.41
N GLY A 179 -17.28 -4.85 -2.76
CA GLY A 179 -16.60 -5.08 -4.03
C GLY A 179 -17.51 -4.85 -5.23
N LEU A 180 -18.78 -5.30 -5.18
CA LEU A 180 -19.77 -5.05 -6.22
C LEU A 180 -20.09 -3.55 -6.32
N THR A 181 -20.36 -2.89 -5.19
CA THR A 181 -20.69 -1.46 -5.15
C THR A 181 -19.55 -0.63 -5.75
N TYR A 182 -18.32 -0.92 -5.36
CA TYR A 182 -17.14 -0.26 -5.92
C TYR A 182 -17.00 -0.47 -7.42
N THR A 183 -17.16 -1.73 -7.87
CA THR A 183 -17.12 -2.08 -9.30
C THR A 183 -18.19 -1.34 -10.09
N VAL A 184 -19.44 -1.36 -9.64
CA VAL A 184 -20.56 -0.66 -10.30
C VAL A 184 -20.29 0.85 -10.34
N GLY A 185 -19.81 1.45 -9.25
CA GLY A 185 -19.45 2.85 -9.20
C GLY A 185 -18.41 3.23 -10.26
N LEU A 186 -17.33 2.47 -10.38
CA LEU A 186 -16.31 2.68 -11.41
C LEU A 186 -16.86 2.48 -12.83
N MET A 187 -17.72 1.48 -13.04
CA MET A 187 -18.34 1.23 -14.35
C MET A 187 -19.27 2.38 -14.74
N LEU A 188 -20.05 2.94 -13.84
CA LEU A 188 -20.91 4.10 -14.10
C LEU A 188 -20.08 5.34 -14.46
N ILE A 189 -18.98 5.58 -13.75
CA ILE A 189 -18.04 6.68 -14.08
C ILE A 189 -17.43 6.43 -15.47
N SER A 190 -16.97 5.19 -15.74
CA SER A 190 -16.38 4.80 -17.02
C SER A 190 -17.36 4.96 -18.19
N ALA A 191 -18.58 4.50 -18.04
CA ALA A 191 -19.61 4.64 -19.07
C ALA A 191 -19.94 6.12 -19.36
N ARG A 192 -19.84 6.98 -18.34
CA ARG A 192 -20.22 8.40 -18.44
C ARG A 192 -19.10 9.30 -18.97
N TRP A 193 -17.84 9.06 -18.57
CA TRP A 193 -16.68 9.92 -18.86
C TRP A 193 -15.50 9.20 -19.48
N GLY A 194 -15.55 7.89 -19.62
CA GLY A 194 -14.46 7.05 -20.11
C GLY A 194 -13.55 6.55 -18.98
N TRP A 195 -12.81 5.46 -19.27
CA TRP A 195 -11.93 4.84 -18.27
C TRP A 195 -10.79 5.74 -17.81
N GLU A 196 -10.19 6.54 -18.68
CA GLU A 196 -9.07 7.42 -18.31
C GLU A 196 -9.46 8.44 -17.22
N GLU A 197 -10.72 8.86 -17.19
CA GLU A 197 -11.23 9.70 -16.11
C GLU A 197 -11.65 8.87 -14.88
N ALA A 198 -12.28 7.71 -15.07
CA ALA A 198 -12.66 6.81 -13.97
C ALA A 198 -11.45 6.33 -13.16
N ARG A 199 -10.32 6.14 -13.81
CA ARG A 199 -9.04 5.77 -13.19
C ARG A 199 -8.56 6.77 -12.14
N ARG A 200 -8.97 8.04 -12.22
CA ARG A 200 -8.67 9.06 -11.19
C ARG A 200 -9.43 8.83 -9.89
N ALA A 201 -10.52 8.06 -9.93
CA ALA A 201 -11.30 7.64 -8.77
C ALA A 201 -10.88 6.26 -8.23
N GLU A 202 -10.03 5.55 -8.97
CA GLU A 202 -9.54 4.22 -8.61
C GLU A 202 -8.36 4.36 -7.63
N GLY A 203 -8.67 4.39 -6.31
CA GLY A 203 -7.70 4.67 -5.26
C GLY A 203 -6.62 3.60 -5.10
N PHE A 204 -6.98 2.34 -5.31
CA PHE A 204 -6.01 1.24 -5.25
C PHE A 204 -4.98 1.37 -6.37
N GLY A 205 -5.39 1.71 -7.59
CA GLY A 205 -4.48 1.95 -8.69
C GLY A 205 -3.56 3.14 -8.44
N MET A 206 -4.07 4.22 -7.84
CA MET A 206 -3.23 5.36 -7.44
C MET A 206 -2.15 4.93 -6.45
N LEU A 207 -2.49 4.15 -5.43
CA LEU A 207 -1.58 3.66 -4.42
C LEU A 207 -0.57 2.66 -5.00
N PHE A 208 -1.04 1.67 -5.78
CA PHE A 208 -0.19 0.63 -6.36
C PHE A 208 0.74 1.18 -7.45
N ASP A 209 0.32 2.23 -8.19
CA ASP A 209 1.19 2.96 -9.12
C ASP A 209 2.31 3.70 -8.37
N ALA A 210 1.99 4.28 -7.21
CA ALA A 210 3.02 4.88 -6.35
C ALA A 210 4.04 3.82 -5.89
N PHE A 211 3.59 2.64 -5.46
CA PHE A 211 4.47 1.52 -5.09
C PHE A 211 5.31 1.03 -6.28
N ALA A 212 4.70 0.89 -7.45
CA ALA A 212 5.39 0.51 -8.69
C ALA A 212 6.48 1.50 -9.11
N SER A 213 6.43 2.75 -8.63
CA SER A 213 7.49 3.73 -8.89
C SER A 213 8.84 3.34 -8.27
N LEU A 214 8.85 2.50 -7.22
CA LEU A 214 10.05 1.94 -6.61
C LEU A 214 10.71 0.84 -7.45
N SER A 215 9.97 0.25 -8.40
CA SER A 215 10.43 -0.86 -9.22
C SER A 215 11.58 -0.47 -10.15
N PRO A 216 12.52 -1.39 -10.39
CA PRO A 216 13.49 -1.25 -11.46
C PRO A 216 12.85 -1.32 -12.87
N PHE A 217 11.65 -1.90 -12.98
CA PHE A 217 10.96 -2.02 -14.26
C PHE A 217 9.95 -0.89 -14.47
N ARG A 218 10.00 -0.26 -15.64
CA ARG A 218 9.05 0.77 -16.04
C ARG A 218 8.60 0.57 -17.48
N ARG A 219 7.45 1.13 -17.85
CA ARG A 219 7.06 1.29 -19.26
C ARG A 219 7.21 2.77 -19.63
N ASP A 220 7.92 3.03 -20.73
CA ASP A 220 8.04 4.39 -21.25
C ASP A 220 6.71 4.89 -21.88
N GLY A 221 6.67 6.17 -22.30
CA GLY A 221 5.48 6.76 -22.92
C GLY A 221 5.01 6.06 -24.21
N SER A 222 5.86 5.22 -24.82
CA SER A 222 5.52 4.37 -25.96
C SER A 222 5.06 2.95 -25.55
N GLY A 223 4.96 2.68 -24.24
CA GLY A 223 4.59 1.39 -23.67
C GLY A 223 5.71 0.34 -23.63
N ARG A 224 6.95 0.73 -24.03
CA ARG A 224 8.12 -0.17 -24.04
C ARG A 224 8.70 -0.35 -22.65
N LEU A 225 9.15 -1.60 -22.38
CA LEU A 225 9.78 -1.93 -21.12
C LEU A 225 11.22 -1.37 -21.05
N SER A 226 11.56 -0.73 -19.95
CA SER A 226 12.90 -0.30 -19.63
C SER A 226 13.27 -0.66 -18.19
N VAL A 227 14.58 -0.80 -17.93
CA VAL A 227 15.15 -1.13 -16.62
C VAL A 227 15.94 0.05 -16.13
N ARG A 228 15.73 0.45 -14.88
CA ARG A 228 16.41 1.55 -14.18
C ARG A 228 16.87 1.07 -12.80
N PRO A 229 17.76 1.79 -12.10
CA PRO A 229 18.03 1.46 -10.71
C PRO A 229 16.71 1.45 -9.88
N PRO A 230 16.59 0.57 -8.88
CA PRO A 230 15.43 0.56 -7.99
C PRO A 230 15.31 1.90 -7.24
N PHE A 231 14.10 2.26 -6.81
CA PHE A 231 13.71 3.44 -6.05
C PHE A 231 13.79 4.78 -6.80
N VAL A 232 14.61 4.93 -7.84
CA VAL A 232 14.80 6.22 -8.54
C VAL A 232 13.54 6.72 -9.25
N GLY A 233 12.61 5.82 -9.55
CA GLY A 233 11.39 6.20 -10.25
C GLY A 233 10.42 7.06 -9.43
N VAL A 234 10.56 7.08 -8.11
CA VAL A 234 9.79 7.99 -7.25
C VAL A 234 10.11 9.47 -7.56
N ALA A 235 11.33 9.76 -8.03
CA ALA A 235 11.71 11.12 -8.43
C ALA A 235 10.93 11.64 -9.65
N GLU A 236 10.33 10.73 -10.46
CA GLU A 236 9.45 11.10 -11.58
C GLU A 236 7.96 11.16 -11.19
N LEU A 237 7.60 10.66 -10.00
CA LEU A 237 6.22 10.64 -9.56
C LEU A 237 5.72 12.06 -9.30
N GLU A 238 4.61 12.41 -9.97
CA GLU A 238 3.99 13.72 -9.78
C GLU A 238 3.34 13.82 -8.40
N SER A 239 3.76 14.82 -7.63
CA SER A 239 3.17 15.12 -6.33
C SER A 239 1.83 15.82 -6.52
N SER A 240 0.81 15.37 -5.79
CA SER A 240 -0.49 16.03 -5.75
C SER A 240 -1.08 15.99 -4.34
N PRO A 241 -1.97 16.94 -3.98
CA PRO A 241 -2.66 16.89 -2.68
C PRO A 241 -3.48 15.60 -2.50
N ALA A 242 -4.07 15.08 -3.57
CA ALA A 242 -4.84 13.84 -3.53
C ALA A 242 -3.96 12.62 -3.26
N LEU A 243 -2.82 12.50 -3.96
CA LEU A 243 -1.86 11.43 -3.71
C LEU A 243 -1.30 11.51 -2.27
N LEU A 244 -0.94 12.71 -1.81
CA LEU A 244 -0.49 12.90 -0.43
C LEU A 244 -1.55 12.43 0.58
N ALA A 245 -2.82 12.77 0.37
CA ALA A 245 -3.91 12.33 1.26
C ALA A 245 -4.08 10.81 1.26
N VAL A 246 -4.00 10.16 0.09
CA VAL A 246 -4.04 8.69 -0.03
C VAL A 246 -2.86 8.04 0.72
N LEU A 247 -1.65 8.55 0.54
CA LEU A 247 -0.46 8.03 1.23
C LEU A 247 -0.54 8.21 2.76
N LEU A 248 -1.03 9.38 3.22
CA LEU A 248 -1.21 9.63 4.66
C LEU A 248 -2.33 8.78 5.26
N ALA A 249 -3.42 8.55 4.52
CA ALA A 249 -4.49 7.66 4.96
C ALA A 249 -4.00 6.20 5.06
N ALA A 250 -3.25 5.72 4.06
CA ALA A 250 -2.67 4.39 4.10
C ALA A 250 -1.66 4.25 5.25
N LEU A 251 -0.74 5.22 5.40
CA LEU A 251 0.25 5.21 6.47
C LEU A 251 -0.39 5.28 7.86
N GLY A 252 -1.44 6.09 8.02
CA GLY A 252 -2.19 6.20 9.28
C GLY A 252 -3.02 4.94 9.56
N GLY A 253 -3.61 4.32 8.52
CA GLY A 253 -4.32 3.05 8.64
C GLY A 253 -3.40 1.92 9.12
N THR A 254 -2.24 1.75 8.48
CA THR A 254 -1.25 0.75 8.89
C THR A 254 -0.69 1.03 10.30
N ALA A 255 -0.51 2.32 10.67
CA ALA A 255 -0.13 2.69 12.03
C ALA A 255 -1.22 2.33 13.06
N PHE A 256 -2.50 2.51 12.70
CA PHE A 256 -3.62 2.12 13.55
C PHE A 256 -3.72 0.59 13.69
N ASP A 257 -3.46 -0.17 12.63
CA ASP A 257 -3.43 -1.63 12.71
C ASP A 257 -2.41 -2.11 13.76
N GLY A 258 -1.18 -1.58 13.74
CA GLY A 258 -0.19 -1.86 14.78
C GLY A 258 -0.65 -1.38 16.17
N PHE A 259 -1.18 -0.16 16.28
CA PHE A 259 -1.66 0.40 17.54
C PHE A 259 -2.82 -0.39 18.14
N SER A 260 -3.72 -0.90 17.32
CA SER A 260 -4.88 -1.69 17.73
C SER A 260 -4.53 -3.04 18.38
N ARG A 261 -3.27 -3.46 18.33
CA ARG A 261 -2.75 -4.70 18.95
C ARG A 261 -2.10 -4.47 20.30
N THR A 262 -2.00 -3.21 20.74
CA THR A 262 -1.43 -2.87 22.03
C THR A 262 -2.41 -3.26 23.15
N ARG A 263 -1.86 -3.63 24.31
CA ARG A 263 -2.66 -3.90 25.52
C ARG A 263 -3.57 -2.72 25.90
N PHE A 264 -3.08 -1.50 25.69
CA PHE A 264 -3.87 -0.29 25.91
C PHE A 264 -5.16 -0.30 25.08
N TRP A 265 -5.06 -0.69 23.80
CA TRP A 265 -6.22 -0.73 22.92
C TRP A 265 -7.15 -1.89 23.28
N ASP A 266 -6.60 -3.07 23.57
CA ASP A 266 -7.36 -4.23 24.01
C ASP A 266 -8.20 -3.92 25.26
N ASP A 267 -7.59 -3.26 26.26
CA ASP A 267 -8.28 -2.83 27.47
C ASP A 267 -9.39 -1.80 27.17
N LEU A 268 -9.14 -0.89 26.20
CA LEU A 268 -10.10 0.13 25.81
C LEU A 268 -11.33 -0.48 25.12
N VAL A 269 -11.17 -1.53 24.33
CA VAL A 269 -12.25 -2.18 23.57
C VAL A 269 -12.87 -3.35 24.34
N ALA A 270 -12.24 -3.79 25.44
CA ALA A 270 -12.68 -4.92 26.25
C ALA A 270 -14.15 -4.80 26.66
N GLY A 271 -14.90 -5.88 26.49
CA GLY A 271 -16.33 -5.98 26.82
C GLY A 271 -17.29 -5.33 25.81
N ARG A 272 -16.78 -4.70 24.75
CA ARG A 272 -17.60 -4.15 23.65
C ARG A 272 -17.71 -5.14 22.50
N ALA A 273 -18.87 -5.18 21.82
CA ALA A 273 -19.12 -6.04 20.69
C ALA A 273 -19.97 -5.34 19.62
N GLY A 274 -19.98 -5.88 18.39
CA GLY A 274 -20.80 -5.38 17.29
C GLY A 274 -20.55 -3.90 17.00
N TRP A 275 -21.61 -3.13 16.87
CA TRP A 275 -21.54 -1.71 16.51
C TRP A 275 -20.90 -0.82 17.58
N GLU A 276 -20.92 -1.22 18.85
CA GLU A 276 -20.23 -0.47 19.91
C GLU A 276 -18.71 -0.57 19.73
N ALA A 277 -18.19 -1.77 19.50
CA ALA A 277 -16.78 -1.97 19.16
C ALA A 277 -16.40 -1.21 17.88
N THR A 278 -17.22 -1.33 16.81
CA THR A 278 -17.01 -0.59 15.55
C THR A 278 -16.91 0.92 15.77
N ALA A 279 -17.81 1.49 16.59
CA ALA A 279 -17.79 2.93 16.82
C ALA A 279 -16.50 3.40 17.52
N VAL A 280 -16.07 2.70 18.57
CA VAL A 280 -14.83 3.01 19.30
C VAL A 280 -13.61 2.86 18.37
N THR A 281 -13.57 1.76 17.60
CA THR A 281 -12.45 1.48 16.69
C THR A 281 -12.42 2.47 15.51
N THR A 282 -13.59 2.90 15.03
CA THR A 282 -13.67 3.97 14.00
C THR A 282 -13.08 5.29 14.52
N VAL A 283 -13.41 5.67 15.76
CA VAL A 283 -12.85 6.89 16.38
C VAL A 283 -11.34 6.77 16.51
N GLY A 284 -10.83 5.61 16.94
CA GLY A 284 -9.39 5.35 17.06
C GLY A 284 -8.68 5.43 15.71
N LEU A 285 -9.23 4.79 14.67
CA LEU A 285 -8.70 4.83 13.31
C LEU A 285 -8.61 6.27 12.79
N VAL A 286 -9.70 7.03 12.89
CA VAL A 286 -9.74 8.42 12.45
C VAL A 286 -8.74 9.28 13.24
N TRP A 287 -8.63 9.05 14.54
CA TRP A 287 -7.70 9.77 15.40
C TRP A 287 -6.23 9.53 15.01
N VAL A 288 -5.82 8.27 14.79
CA VAL A 288 -4.43 7.95 14.39
C VAL A 288 -4.13 8.49 12.99
N VAL A 289 -5.03 8.32 12.02
CA VAL A 289 -4.87 8.89 10.67
C VAL A 289 -4.73 10.41 10.74
N ALA A 290 -5.56 11.09 11.53
CA ALA A 290 -5.48 12.54 11.74
C ALA A 290 -4.16 12.94 12.41
N LEU A 291 -3.69 12.20 13.42
CA LEU A 291 -2.44 12.47 14.12
C LEU A 291 -1.24 12.41 13.15
N VAL A 292 -1.16 11.34 12.34
CA VAL A 292 -0.11 11.19 11.30
C VAL A 292 -0.19 12.34 10.29
N GLY A 293 -1.38 12.67 9.81
CA GLY A 293 -1.60 13.77 8.88
C GLY A 293 -1.21 15.12 9.45
N ILE A 294 -1.60 15.42 10.69
CA ILE A 294 -1.27 16.67 11.39
C ILE A 294 0.24 16.79 11.62
N ALA A 295 0.89 15.73 12.12
CA ALA A 295 2.33 15.70 12.33
C ALA A 295 3.10 16.00 11.04
N TYR A 296 2.72 15.33 9.93
CA TYR A 296 3.30 15.56 8.62
C TYR A 296 3.10 17.00 8.13
N HIS A 297 1.88 17.53 8.20
CA HIS A 297 1.57 18.89 7.76
C HIS A 297 2.25 19.96 8.60
N LEU A 298 2.39 19.77 9.93
CA LEU A 298 3.11 20.70 10.80
C LEU A 298 4.60 20.74 10.44
N ALA A 299 5.22 19.58 10.20
CA ALA A 299 6.60 19.50 9.72
C ALA A 299 6.76 20.15 8.35
N GLY A 300 5.84 19.88 7.43
CA GLY A 300 5.80 20.47 6.10
C GLY A 300 5.65 21.99 6.12
N ARG A 301 4.76 22.53 6.98
CA ARG A 301 4.62 23.99 7.19
C ARG A 301 5.89 24.61 7.74
N SER A 302 6.58 23.90 8.63
CA SER A 302 7.83 24.40 9.21
C SER A 302 8.95 24.46 8.14
N GLY A 303 9.08 23.43 7.31
CA GLY A 303 9.99 23.45 6.16
C GLY A 303 9.62 24.53 5.13
N GLY A 304 8.31 24.65 4.84
CA GLY A 304 7.79 25.68 3.94
C GLY A 304 8.05 27.11 4.38
N ARG A 305 8.04 27.39 5.71
CA ARG A 305 8.44 28.71 6.25
C ARG A 305 9.92 29.03 6.00
N LEU A 306 10.78 28.01 6.04
CA LEU A 306 12.22 28.18 5.79
C LEU A 306 12.56 28.39 4.32
N THR A 307 11.74 27.83 3.41
CA THR A 307 11.94 27.92 1.96
C THR A 307 11.09 29.02 1.30
N GLY A 308 10.05 29.51 1.98
CA GLY A 308 9.04 30.39 1.37
C GLY A 308 8.02 29.66 0.49
N ASP A 309 8.04 28.32 0.46
CA ASP A 309 7.20 27.49 -0.40
C ASP A 309 5.97 26.95 0.34
N ARG A 310 4.76 27.31 -0.11
CA ARG A 310 3.49 26.87 0.49
C ARG A 310 3.16 25.42 0.18
N ASP A 311 3.68 24.90 -0.94
CA ASP A 311 3.44 23.53 -1.42
C ASP A 311 4.50 22.54 -0.94
N PHE A 312 5.38 22.95 -0.02
CA PHE A 312 6.45 22.13 0.52
C PHE A 312 5.97 20.73 0.94
N ALA A 313 4.92 20.64 1.75
CA ALA A 313 4.38 19.36 2.20
C ALA A 313 3.95 18.46 1.02
N VAL A 314 3.30 19.02 0.01
CA VAL A 314 2.85 18.26 -1.18
C VAL A 314 4.04 17.78 -1.99
N LYS A 315 5.05 18.64 -2.22
CA LYS A 315 6.26 18.29 -2.97
C LYS A 315 7.04 17.13 -2.36
N PHE A 316 7.06 17.03 -1.04
CA PHE A 316 7.74 15.94 -0.32
C PHE A 316 6.85 14.71 -0.09
N GLY A 317 5.56 14.78 -0.45
CA GLY A 317 4.62 13.67 -0.26
C GLY A 317 5.05 12.35 -0.87
N THR A 318 5.69 12.38 -2.03
CA THR A 318 6.16 11.16 -2.72
C THR A 318 7.28 10.45 -1.97
N SER A 319 8.04 11.12 -1.10
CA SER A 319 9.04 10.48 -0.25
C SER A 319 8.45 9.56 0.83
N LEU A 320 7.12 9.65 1.08
CA LEU A 320 6.42 8.70 1.96
C LEU A 320 6.22 7.31 1.33
N VAL A 321 6.32 7.19 0.00
CA VAL A 321 6.10 5.91 -0.70
C VAL A 321 7.01 4.79 -0.17
N PRO A 322 8.35 4.94 -0.08
CA PRO A 322 9.19 3.89 0.46
C PRO A 322 8.98 3.66 1.97
N VAL A 323 8.54 4.66 2.74
CA VAL A 323 8.18 4.47 4.15
C VAL A 323 6.99 3.54 4.26
N LEU A 324 5.93 3.82 3.49
CA LEU A 324 4.72 3.01 3.48
C LEU A 324 5.00 1.56 3.02
N VAL A 325 5.75 1.38 1.93
CA VAL A 325 6.14 0.04 1.46
C VAL A 325 6.99 -0.70 2.49
N GLY A 326 7.94 0.00 3.14
CA GLY A 326 8.75 -0.60 4.20
C GLY A 326 7.90 -1.06 5.38
N TYR A 327 6.88 -0.28 5.73
CA TYR A 327 5.97 -0.62 6.81
C TYR A 327 5.01 -1.76 6.42
N ASP A 328 4.45 -1.73 5.21
CA ASP A 328 3.60 -2.82 4.70
C ASP A 328 4.36 -4.14 4.62
N MET A 329 5.62 -4.11 4.16
CA MET A 329 6.48 -5.29 4.18
C MET A 329 6.72 -5.80 5.61
N ALA A 330 7.05 -4.92 6.54
CA ALA A 330 7.28 -5.30 7.91
C ALA A 330 6.03 -5.92 8.57
N HIS A 331 4.86 -5.37 8.25
CA HIS A 331 3.60 -5.75 8.89
C HIS A 331 2.94 -6.97 8.27
N TYR A 332 2.94 -7.06 6.93
CA TYR A 332 2.15 -8.06 6.19
C TYR A 332 2.96 -9.16 5.50
N PHE A 333 4.30 -9.13 5.57
CA PHE A 333 5.14 -10.14 4.90
C PHE A 333 4.82 -11.58 5.35
N SER A 334 4.74 -11.80 6.65
CA SER A 334 4.42 -13.12 7.20
C SER A 334 2.99 -13.54 6.90
N LEU A 335 2.04 -12.61 6.90
CA LEU A 335 0.65 -12.84 6.50
C LEU A 335 0.57 -13.37 5.06
N LEU A 336 1.27 -12.71 4.13
CA LEU A 336 1.29 -13.14 2.73
C LEU A 336 1.89 -14.53 2.56
N LEU A 337 2.98 -14.84 3.25
CA LEU A 337 3.67 -16.12 3.12
C LEU A 337 2.93 -17.28 3.79
N LEU A 338 2.26 -17.03 4.90
CA LEU A 338 1.59 -18.06 5.69
C LEU A 338 0.13 -18.18 5.29
N GLU A 339 -0.66 -17.15 5.53
CA GLU A 339 -2.10 -17.18 5.23
C GLU A 339 -2.39 -17.18 3.72
N GLY A 340 -1.51 -16.58 2.91
CA GLY A 340 -1.62 -16.62 1.45
C GLY A 340 -1.64 -18.03 0.86
N GLN A 341 -1.08 -19.04 1.56
CA GLN A 341 -1.13 -20.45 1.14
C GLN A 341 -2.56 -20.99 1.13
N SER A 342 -3.45 -20.51 2.01
CA SER A 342 -4.85 -20.96 2.06
C SER A 342 -5.61 -20.62 0.78
N PHE A 343 -5.15 -19.61 0.02
CA PHE A 343 -5.71 -19.31 -1.31
C PHE A 343 -5.67 -20.53 -2.26
N ILE A 344 -4.62 -21.37 -2.18
CA ILE A 344 -4.46 -22.54 -3.04
C ILE A 344 -5.52 -23.60 -2.70
N ALA A 345 -5.75 -23.87 -1.42
CA ALA A 345 -6.78 -24.78 -0.98
C ALA A 345 -8.18 -24.26 -1.32
N LEU A 346 -8.45 -23.00 -1.01
CA LEU A 346 -9.74 -22.36 -1.26
C LEU A 346 -10.05 -22.16 -2.75
N ALA A 347 -9.03 -22.14 -3.63
CA ALA A 347 -9.24 -22.13 -5.07
C ALA A 347 -9.94 -23.41 -5.56
N SER A 348 -9.76 -24.56 -4.88
CA SER A 348 -10.48 -25.81 -5.19
C SER A 348 -11.95 -25.79 -4.76
N ASP A 349 -12.30 -25.00 -3.73
CA ASP A 349 -13.69 -24.80 -3.29
C ASP A 349 -13.97 -23.31 -2.99
N PRO A 350 -14.00 -22.46 -4.00
CA PRO A 350 -14.05 -21.01 -3.77
C PRO A 350 -15.33 -20.52 -3.07
N LEU A 351 -16.43 -21.29 -3.16
CA LEU A 351 -17.72 -20.96 -2.58
C LEU A 351 -18.01 -21.67 -1.25
N GLY A 352 -17.14 -22.59 -0.79
CA GLY A 352 -17.34 -23.39 0.42
C GLY A 352 -18.44 -24.43 0.28
N ARG A 353 -18.58 -25.06 -0.90
CA ARG A 353 -19.66 -26.01 -1.20
C ARG A 353 -19.24 -27.48 -1.18
N GLY A 354 -18.02 -27.76 -0.73
CA GLY A 354 -17.47 -29.13 -0.70
C GLY A 354 -16.93 -29.58 -2.06
N TRP A 355 -16.50 -28.66 -2.92
CA TRP A 355 -15.84 -28.98 -4.17
C TRP A 355 -14.35 -29.26 -3.97
N ASP A 356 -13.76 -29.96 -4.92
CA ASP A 356 -12.32 -30.12 -5.04
C ASP A 356 -11.91 -30.05 -6.50
N LEU A 357 -11.99 -28.82 -7.07
CA LEU A 357 -11.80 -28.58 -8.50
C LEU A 357 -10.37 -28.87 -8.98
N PHE A 358 -9.38 -28.74 -8.10
CA PHE A 358 -7.96 -28.86 -8.44
C PHE A 358 -7.21 -29.91 -7.61
N GLY A 359 -7.89 -30.65 -6.75
CA GLY A 359 -7.26 -31.63 -5.85
C GLY A 359 -6.42 -31.00 -4.74
N THR A 360 -6.73 -29.78 -4.33
CA THR A 360 -5.94 -29.02 -3.35
C THR A 360 -6.69 -28.62 -2.10
N VAL A 361 -7.95 -29.08 -1.92
CA VAL A 361 -8.80 -28.68 -0.78
C VAL A 361 -8.19 -29.07 0.57
N ASP A 362 -7.46 -30.20 0.62
CA ASP A 362 -6.81 -30.70 1.84
C ASP A 362 -5.40 -30.09 2.09
N ASN A 363 -4.95 -29.16 1.27
CA ASN A 363 -3.66 -28.53 1.46
C ASN A 363 -3.65 -27.69 2.74
N ALA A 364 -2.85 -28.10 3.71
CA ALA A 364 -2.66 -27.38 4.96
C ALA A 364 -1.60 -26.27 4.81
N VAL A 365 -1.79 -25.19 5.56
CA VAL A 365 -0.79 -24.11 5.65
C VAL A 365 0.49 -24.63 6.30
N ASN A 366 1.61 -24.45 5.62
CA ASN A 366 2.92 -24.76 6.18
C ASN A 366 3.43 -23.60 7.06
N TRP A 367 3.17 -23.69 8.35
CA TRP A 367 3.58 -22.68 9.34
C TRP A 367 5.09 -22.64 9.60
N THR A 368 5.84 -23.62 9.11
CA THR A 368 7.30 -23.71 9.24
C THR A 368 8.06 -23.23 8.01
N LEU A 369 7.35 -22.66 7.02
CA LEU A 369 7.92 -22.17 5.76
C LEU A 369 9.03 -21.13 5.98
N ILE A 370 8.87 -20.31 7.02
CA ILE A 370 9.84 -19.27 7.41
C ILE A 370 10.02 -19.27 8.93
N SER A 371 11.26 -19.08 9.40
CA SER A 371 11.52 -18.94 10.82
C SER A 371 11.10 -17.57 11.35
N THR A 372 10.70 -17.49 12.62
CA THR A 372 10.36 -16.25 13.31
C THR A 372 11.52 -15.25 13.27
N MET A 373 12.75 -15.72 13.45
CA MET A 373 13.94 -14.88 13.33
C MET A 373 14.08 -14.25 11.94
N ALA A 374 13.79 -14.99 10.86
CA ALA A 374 13.84 -14.45 9.51
C ALA A 374 12.74 -13.41 9.29
N VAL A 375 11.53 -13.63 9.84
CA VAL A 375 10.45 -12.63 9.84
C VAL A 375 10.91 -11.36 10.55
N GLY A 376 11.48 -11.45 11.74
CA GLY A 376 11.98 -10.29 12.50
C GLY A 376 13.07 -9.51 11.75
N TRP A 377 13.99 -10.18 11.05
CA TRP A 377 14.98 -9.48 10.20
C TRP A 377 14.33 -8.77 9.00
N VAL A 378 13.32 -9.37 8.36
CA VAL A 378 12.59 -8.73 7.27
C VAL A 378 11.83 -7.51 7.79
N GLN A 379 11.17 -7.62 8.94
CA GLN A 379 10.44 -6.52 9.57
C GLN A 379 11.37 -5.33 9.85
N LEU A 380 12.43 -5.55 10.60
CA LEU A 380 13.40 -4.51 10.96
C LEU A 380 14.05 -3.90 9.71
N GLY A 381 14.54 -4.77 8.81
CA GLY A 381 15.23 -4.35 7.60
C GLY A 381 14.33 -3.51 6.69
N SER A 382 13.07 -3.91 6.51
CA SER A 382 12.10 -3.20 5.65
C SER A 382 11.79 -1.80 6.19
N VAL A 383 11.56 -1.66 7.49
CA VAL A 383 11.35 -0.34 8.12
C VAL A 383 12.57 0.54 7.92
N VAL A 384 13.77 0.06 8.25
CA VAL A 384 15.00 0.86 8.15
C VAL A 384 15.29 1.26 6.70
N VAL A 385 15.23 0.31 5.76
CA VAL A 385 15.50 0.58 4.34
C VAL A 385 14.46 1.55 3.76
N GLY A 386 13.17 1.35 4.07
CA GLY A 386 12.11 2.25 3.62
C GLY A 386 12.37 3.70 4.03
N HIS A 387 12.77 3.91 5.28
CA HIS A 387 13.08 5.24 5.81
C HIS A 387 14.39 5.81 5.22
N LEU A 388 15.43 5.01 5.05
CA LEU A 388 16.68 5.46 4.42
C LEU A 388 16.45 5.93 2.97
N VAL A 389 15.68 5.16 2.20
CA VAL A 389 15.31 5.53 0.83
C VAL A 389 14.49 6.82 0.83
N ALA A 390 13.56 6.99 1.77
CA ALA A 390 12.78 8.22 1.92
C ALA A 390 13.65 9.45 2.19
N VAL A 391 14.66 9.33 3.06
CA VAL A 391 15.63 10.41 3.33
C VAL A 391 16.39 10.80 2.07
N VAL A 392 16.87 9.81 1.30
CA VAL A 392 17.60 10.05 0.04
C VAL A 392 16.71 10.78 -0.97
N LEU A 393 15.46 10.30 -1.16
CA LEU A 393 14.50 10.91 -2.09
C LEU A 393 14.12 12.34 -1.69
N ALA A 394 13.87 12.56 -0.39
CA ALA A 394 13.55 13.87 0.13
C ALA A 394 14.73 14.84 -0.02
N HIS A 395 15.95 14.37 0.25
CA HIS A 395 17.15 15.21 0.11
C HIS A 395 17.43 15.55 -1.36
N ASP A 396 17.35 14.58 -2.28
CA ASP A 396 17.53 14.79 -3.71
C ASP A 396 16.52 15.82 -4.25
N ARG A 397 15.24 15.72 -3.82
CA ARG A 397 14.20 16.70 -4.16
C ARG A 397 14.49 18.08 -3.59
N ALA A 398 15.00 18.16 -2.35
CA ALA A 398 15.33 19.45 -1.74
C ALA A 398 16.47 20.18 -2.46
N VAL A 399 17.53 19.48 -2.86
CA VAL A 399 18.65 20.10 -3.60
C VAL A 399 18.30 20.39 -5.07
N GLU A 400 17.24 19.80 -5.61
CA GLU A 400 16.66 20.17 -6.91
C GLU A 400 15.96 21.54 -6.84
N GLU A 401 15.27 21.84 -5.72
CA GLU A 401 14.41 23.03 -5.57
C GLU A 401 15.13 24.22 -4.92
N TRP A 402 16.07 23.98 -4.00
CA TRP A 402 16.71 25.05 -3.21
C TRP A 402 18.23 24.91 -3.13
N ARG A 403 18.88 26.02 -2.77
CA ARG A 403 20.33 26.04 -2.50
C ARG A 403 20.66 25.07 -1.34
N PRO A 404 21.83 24.39 -1.34
CA PRO A 404 22.16 23.32 -0.40
C PRO A 404 21.92 23.65 1.09
N ALA A 405 22.28 24.86 1.54
CA ALA A 405 22.07 25.26 2.94
C ALA A 405 20.59 25.40 3.34
N VAL A 406 19.73 25.88 2.42
CA VAL A 406 18.28 25.99 2.64
C VAL A 406 17.65 24.60 2.54
N ALA A 407 18.04 23.85 1.52
CA ALA A 407 17.62 22.47 1.31
C ALA A 407 17.84 21.62 2.56
N LEU A 408 19.04 21.66 3.15
CA LEU A 408 19.36 20.89 4.35
C LEU A 408 18.50 21.31 5.55
N ARG A 409 18.43 22.62 5.86
CA ARG A 409 17.71 23.13 7.04
C ARG A 409 16.21 22.92 6.95
N SER A 410 15.61 23.00 5.76
CA SER A 410 14.17 22.84 5.55
C SER A 410 13.67 21.43 5.85
N GLN A 411 14.55 20.42 5.82
CA GLN A 411 14.21 19.02 6.05
C GLN A 411 14.25 18.61 7.55
N TYR A 412 14.88 19.39 8.44
CA TYR A 412 14.97 19.01 9.86
C TYR A 412 13.61 18.69 10.52
N PRO A 413 12.53 19.47 10.29
CA PRO A 413 11.24 19.15 10.88
C PRO A 413 10.68 17.81 10.40
N MET A 414 10.81 17.52 9.08
CA MET A 414 10.39 16.25 8.50
C MET A 414 11.23 15.07 9.01
N LEU A 415 12.56 15.26 9.14
CA LEU A 415 13.45 14.26 9.72
C LEU A 415 13.04 13.93 11.18
N GLY A 416 12.71 14.94 11.97
CA GLY A 416 12.24 14.75 13.34
C GLY A 416 10.97 13.91 13.42
N VAL A 417 9.96 14.21 12.59
CA VAL A 417 8.72 13.42 12.49
C VAL A 417 9.02 12.00 12.01
N MET A 418 9.91 11.84 11.03
CA MET A 418 10.27 10.54 10.49
C MET A 418 10.98 9.66 11.54
N ILE A 419 11.91 10.21 12.32
CA ILE A 419 12.56 9.49 13.42
C ILE A 419 11.51 9.07 14.47
N ALA A 420 10.64 10.00 14.89
CA ALA A 420 9.59 9.68 15.85
C ALA A 420 8.65 8.58 15.33
N TYR A 421 8.27 8.65 14.06
CA TYR A 421 7.43 7.63 13.43
C TYR A 421 8.15 6.27 13.32
N THR A 422 9.46 6.25 12.99
CA THR A 422 10.25 5.02 12.93
C THR A 422 10.33 4.32 14.29
N VAL A 423 10.60 5.09 15.35
CA VAL A 423 10.65 4.56 16.72
C VAL A 423 9.27 4.02 17.13
N PHE A 424 8.21 4.78 16.85
CA PHE A 424 6.85 4.36 17.12
C PHE A 424 6.46 3.08 16.34
N ALA A 425 6.77 3.04 15.03
CA ALA A 425 6.50 1.87 14.20
C ALA A 425 7.20 0.60 14.69
N LEU A 426 8.48 0.72 15.09
CA LEU A 426 9.22 -0.41 15.67
C LEU A 426 8.62 -0.85 17.01
N ALA A 427 8.23 0.09 17.86
CA ALA A 427 7.55 -0.24 19.12
C ALA A 427 6.20 -0.95 18.90
N LEU A 428 5.44 -0.60 17.85
CA LEU A 428 4.18 -1.29 17.52
C LEU A 428 4.37 -2.71 16.94
N ILE A 429 5.50 -2.97 16.30
CA ILE A 429 5.81 -4.32 15.76
C ILE A 429 6.21 -5.27 16.89
N THR A 430 6.72 -4.74 17.99
CA THR A 430 7.34 -5.49 19.09
C THR A 430 6.47 -5.62 20.33
N GLY A 431 5.52 -4.74 20.55
CA GLY A 431 4.57 -4.73 21.67
C GLY A 431 3.32 -5.51 21.42
#